data_327eb96612887f8de52d96fd89358e25
#
_entry.id   327eb96612887f8de52d96fd89358e25
#
_cell.length_a   1.000
_cell.length_b   1.000
_cell.length_c   1.000
_cell.angle_alpha   90.00
_cell.angle_beta   90.00
_cell.angle_gamma   90.00
#
_symmetry.space_group_name_H-M   'P 1'
#
loop_
_entity.id
_entity.type
_entity.pdbx_description
1 polymer ?
#
loop_
_entity_poly.entity_id
_entity_poly.type
_entity_poly.pdbx_seq_one_letter_code
_entity_poly.pdbx_strand_id
1 'polypeptide(L)'
;MDMNLHQWMDERETLLLSPVATRSSASRGREHPMEPCPLRSEFQRDRDRIIHCQSFRRLMYKTQVFLAPAGDHYRTRLTHTLEVTQIARTMARALRLNEDLTEAAALGHDLGHTPFGHAGEDALTRCYDESFAHYRQSLRVVEKLEKNGKGLNL
;
A
#
# COMPACT_ATOMS: atom_id res chain seq x y z
N MET A 1 -33.28 -7.77 13.99
CA MET A 1 -32.13 -6.91 14.40
C MET A 1 -31.26 -6.72 13.17
N ASP A 2 -31.50 -5.63 12.44
CA ASP A 2 -30.64 -5.30 11.28
C ASP A 2 -29.37 -4.63 11.82
N MET A 3 -28.39 -5.45 12.19
CA MET A 3 -27.08 -4.95 12.57
C MET A 3 -26.40 -4.43 11.31
N ASN A 4 -26.12 -3.14 11.27
CA ASN A 4 -25.34 -2.55 10.18
C ASN A 4 -23.94 -3.16 10.20
N LEU A 5 -23.47 -3.66 9.04
CA LEU A 5 -22.17 -4.31 8.93
C LEU A 5 -21.01 -3.44 9.46
N HIS A 6 -21.08 -2.12 9.27
CA HIS A 6 -20.09 -1.18 9.81
C HIS A 6 -20.07 -1.17 11.34
N GLN A 7 -21.21 -1.22 11.99
CA GLN A 7 -21.29 -1.32 13.46
C GLN A 7 -20.66 -2.63 13.95
N TRP A 8 -20.98 -3.74 13.30
CA TRP A 8 -20.37 -5.03 13.63
C TRP A 8 -18.85 -5.02 13.43
N MET A 9 -18.33 -4.41 12.36
CA MET A 9 -16.90 -4.29 12.11
C MET A 9 -16.22 -3.45 13.20
N ASP A 10 -16.81 -2.33 13.60
CA ASP A 10 -16.27 -1.46 14.66
C ASP A 10 -16.27 -2.13 16.03
N GLU A 11 -17.35 -2.83 16.39
CA GLU A 11 -17.41 -3.65 17.61
C GLU A 11 -16.33 -4.74 17.61
N ARG A 12 -16.17 -5.43 16.50
CA ARG A 12 -15.14 -6.46 16.33
C ARG A 12 -13.73 -5.87 16.48
N GLU A 13 -13.44 -4.75 15.83
CA GLU A 13 -12.15 -4.06 15.95
C GLU A 13 -11.91 -3.61 17.40
N THR A 14 -12.95 -3.13 18.08
CA THR A 14 -12.87 -2.72 19.49
C THR A 14 -12.48 -3.87 20.42
N LEU A 15 -12.97 -5.06 20.15
CA LEU A 15 -12.68 -6.26 20.96
C LEU A 15 -11.33 -6.88 20.66
N LEU A 16 -10.91 -6.88 19.38
CA LEU A 16 -9.77 -7.66 18.94
C LEU A 16 -8.47 -6.85 18.84
N LEU A 17 -8.56 -5.57 18.50
CA LEU A 17 -7.38 -4.74 18.30
C LEU A 17 -6.81 -4.22 19.63
N SER A 18 -5.50 -3.97 19.60
CA SER A 18 -4.82 -3.29 20.70
C SER A 18 -5.38 -1.87 20.90
N PRO A 19 -5.39 -1.33 22.12
CA PRO A 19 -5.80 0.06 22.37
C PRO A 19 -5.03 1.12 21.59
N VAL A 20 -3.80 0.80 21.17
CA VAL A 20 -2.95 1.71 20.36
C VAL A 20 -3.12 1.51 18.85
N ALA A 21 -3.94 0.54 18.42
CA ALA A 21 -4.18 0.28 17.02
C ALA A 21 -5.14 1.32 16.40
N THR A 22 -4.87 1.73 15.18
CA THR A 22 -5.79 2.57 14.41
C THR A 22 -6.97 1.73 13.94
N ARG A 23 -8.18 2.10 14.36
CA ARG A 23 -9.43 1.47 13.91
C ARG A 23 -9.88 2.04 12.58
N SER A 24 -10.65 1.27 11.83
CA SER A 24 -11.22 1.71 10.55
C SER A 24 -12.16 2.91 10.72
N SER A 25 -12.89 2.99 11.83
CA SER A 25 -13.74 4.12 12.21
C SER A 25 -12.96 5.39 12.55
N ALA A 26 -11.66 5.27 12.88
CA ALA A 26 -10.75 6.38 13.15
C ALA A 26 -9.92 6.79 11.93
N SER A 27 -10.32 6.41 10.73
CA SER A 27 -9.70 6.89 9.49
C SER A 27 -9.77 8.41 9.42
N ARG A 28 -8.71 9.06 8.90
CA ARG A 28 -8.67 10.51 8.66
C ARG A 28 -9.61 10.96 7.54
N GLY A 29 -10.27 10.01 6.89
CA GLY A 29 -11.10 10.28 5.73
C GLY A 29 -10.29 10.41 4.44
N ARG A 30 -10.93 10.91 3.40
CA ARG A 30 -10.39 11.04 2.04
C ARG A 30 -10.32 12.51 1.64
N GLU A 31 -9.34 12.87 0.81
CA GLU A 31 -9.24 14.22 0.24
C GLU A 31 -10.53 14.60 -0.50
N HIS A 32 -11.08 13.67 -1.26
CA HIS A 32 -12.38 13.85 -1.91
C HIS A 32 -13.40 12.93 -1.23
N PRO A 33 -14.38 13.49 -0.49
CA PRO A 33 -15.40 12.71 0.20
C PRO A 33 -16.13 11.74 -0.73
N MET A 34 -16.40 10.55 -0.23
CA MET A 34 -17.11 9.51 -0.97
C MET A 34 -18.08 8.77 -0.04
N GLU A 35 -19.18 8.30 -0.60
CA GLU A 35 -20.11 7.45 0.12
C GLU A 35 -19.41 6.21 0.70
N PRO A 36 -19.68 5.87 1.96
CA PRO A 36 -19.19 4.67 2.59
C PRO A 36 -19.57 3.42 1.79
N CYS A 37 -18.69 2.45 1.73
CA CYS A 37 -19.00 1.17 1.09
C CYS A 37 -19.80 0.30 2.08
N PRO A 38 -20.94 -0.26 1.71
CA PRO A 38 -21.74 -1.07 2.63
C PRO A 38 -21.06 -2.38 3.06
N LEU A 39 -20.01 -2.82 2.36
CA LEU A 39 -19.37 -4.12 2.55
C LEU A 39 -17.92 -4.06 3.06
N ARG A 40 -17.24 -2.92 2.89
CA ARG A 40 -15.79 -2.80 3.13
C ARG A 40 -15.47 -1.62 4.03
N SER A 41 -14.51 -1.80 4.94
CA SER A 41 -13.91 -0.70 5.70
C SER A 41 -13.13 0.25 4.77
N GLU A 42 -12.80 1.44 5.26
CA GLU A 42 -12.01 2.41 4.49
C GLU A 42 -10.62 1.85 4.14
N PHE A 43 -9.96 1.16 5.06
CA PHE A 43 -8.65 0.55 4.79
C PHE A 43 -8.72 -0.61 3.79
N GLN A 44 -9.79 -1.39 3.77
CA GLN A 44 -10.02 -2.41 2.74
C GLN A 44 -10.21 -1.76 1.36
N ARG A 45 -10.92 -0.64 1.30
CA ARG A 45 -11.07 0.12 0.05
C ARG A 45 -9.74 0.67 -0.46
N ASP A 46 -8.87 1.13 0.45
CA ASP A 46 -7.55 1.64 0.09
C ASP A 46 -6.65 0.54 -0.44
N ARG A 47 -6.60 -0.60 0.24
CA ARG A 47 -5.93 -1.80 -0.24
C ARG A 47 -6.37 -2.18 -1.66
N ASP A 48 -7.67 -2.27 -1.89
CA ASP A 48 -8.23 -2.64 -3.18
C ASP A 48 -7.85 -1.62 -4.27
N ARG A 49 -7.86 -0.31 -3.97
CA ARG A 49 -7.44 0.73 -4.90
C ARG A 49 -5.97 0.61 -5.28
N ILE A 50 -5.11 0.30 -4.31
CA ILE A 50 -3.68 0.09 -4.54
C ILE A 50 -3.47 -1.13 -5.44
N ILE A 51 -4.06 -2.29 -5.12
CA ILE A 51 -3.90 -3.52 -5.92
C ILE A 51 -4.36 -3.31 -7.37
N HIS A 52 -5.42 -2.56 -7.59
CA HIS A 52 -6.00 -2.34 -8.91
C HIS A 52 -5.37 -1.16 -9.68
N CYS A 53 -4.43 -0.41 -9.10
CA CYS A 53 -3.80 0.70 -9.79
C CYS A 53 -2.77 0.24 -10.84
N GLN A 54 -2.44 1.13 -11.77
CA GLN A 54 -1.47 0.80 -12.83
C GLN A 54 -0.05 0.65 -12.30
N SER A 55 0.33 1.48 -11.33
CA SER A 55 1.66 1.45 -10.74
C SER A 55 1.93 0.13 -10.01
N PHE A 56 0.92 -0.46 -9.37
CA PHE A 56 1.05 -1.78 -8.75
C PHE A 56 1.33 -2.88 -9.78
N ARG A 57 0.62 -2.87 -10.92
CA ARG A 57 0.89 -3.82 -12.02
C ARG A 57 2.29 -3.65 -12.60
N ARG A 58 2.80 -2.41 -12.66
CA ARG A 58 4.16 -2.12 -13.16
C ARG A 58 5.26 -2.71 -12.28
N LEU A 59 5.00 -3.04 -11.02
CA LEU A 59 5.95 -3.72 -10.14
C LEU A 59 6.39 -5.08 -10.69
N MET A 60 5.56 -5.73 -11.51
CA MET A 60 5.92 -6.98 -12.20
C MET A 60 7.08 -6.81 -13.18
N TYR A 61 7.24 -5.61 -13.76
CA TYR A 61 8.26 -5.31 -14.76
C TYR A 61 9.49 -4.59 -14.17
N LYS A 62 9.52 -4.40 -12.86
CA LYS A 62 10.65 -3.82 -12.15
C LYS A 62 11.41 -4.93 -11.42
N THR A 63 12.71 -5.06 -11.70
CA THR A 63 13.58 -5.98 -10.96
C THR A 63 13.89 -5.41 -9.58
N GLN A 64 14.06 -6.27 -8.59
CA GLN A 64 14.39 -5.82 -7.24
C GLN A 64 15.88 -5.47 -7.10
N VAL A 65 16.75 -6.27 -7.70
CA VAL A 65 18.22 -6.13 -7.76
C VAL A 65 18.62 -6.58 -9.15
N PHE A 66 19.73 -6.23 -9.65
CA PHE A 66 20.27 -6.42 -11.00
C PHE A 66 19.69 -7.56 -11.88
N LEU A 67 19.73 -7.30 -13.21
CA LEU A 67 19.58 -8.29 -14.27
C LEU A 67 20.51 -9.49 -14.00
N ALA A 68 19.99 -10.58 -13.48
CA ALA A 68 20.71 -11.83 -13.49
C ALA A 68 20.52 -12.46 -14.87
N PRO A 69 21.58 -12.82 -15.59
CA PRO A 69 21.46 -13.49 -16.85
C PRO A 69 20.99 -14.94 -16.62
N ALA A 70 19.92 -15.33 -17.28
CA ALA A 70 19.42 -16.69 -17.44
C ALA A 70 19.00 -17.46 -16.18
N GLY A 71 17.70 -17.48 -15.89
CA GLY A 71 17.07 -18.37 -14.92
C GLY A 71 15.63 -17.96 -14.60
N ASP A 72 14.75 -18.89 -14.33
CA ASP A 72 13.32 -18.68 -14.07
C ASP A 72 13.00 -18.10 -12.68
N HIS A 73 14.01 -17.80 -11.86
CA HIS A 73 13.85 -17.41 -10.44
C HIS A 73 14.05 -15.91 -10.20
N TYR A 74 13.58 -15.05 -11.11
CA TYR A 74 13.69 -13.61 -10.91
C TYR A 74 12.69 -13.12 -9.87
N ARG A 75 13.21 -12.52 -8.81
CA ARG A 75 12.38 -11.79 -7.85
C ARG A 75 12.02 -10.43 -8.42
N THR A 76 10.79 -10.27 -8.87
CA THR A 76 10.23 -8.98 -9.27
C THR A 76 9.89 -8.16 -8.03
N ARG A 77 9.73 -6.84 -8.18
CA ARG A 77 9.24 -6.00 -7.08
C ARG A 77 7.83 -6.38 -6.65
N LEU A 78 7.01 -6.89 -7.56
CA LEU A 78 5.69 -7.41 -7.20
C LEU A 78 5.79 -8.58 -6.23
N THR A 79 6.65 -9.56 -6.51
CA THR A 79 6.85 -10.72 -5.62
C THR A 79 7.37 -10.27 -4.26
N HIS A 80 8.35 -9.37 -4.24
CA HIS A 80 8.86 -8.77 -3.00
C HIS A 80 7.75 -8.07 -2.21
N THR A 81 6.95 -7.24 -2.86
CA THR A 81 5.85 -6.52 -2.20
C THR A 81 4.85 -7.49 -1.57
N LEU A 82 4.53 -8.59 -2.23
CA LEU A 82 3.64 -9.63 -1.67
C LEU A 82 4.26 -10.33 -0.45
N GLU A 83 5.55 -10.66 -0.49
CA GLU A 83 6.27 -11.27 0.63
C GLU A 83 6.33 -10.31 1.84
N VAL A 84 6.68 -9.04 1.61
CA VAL A 84 6.66 -8.01 2.66
C VAL A 84 5.27 -7.87 3.26
N THR A 85 4.24 -7.84 2.42
CA THR A 85 2.84 -7.73 2.86
C THR A 85 2.43 -8.90 3.74
N GLN A 86 2.80 -10.12 3.37
CA GLN A 86 2.50 -11.33 4.13
C GLN A 86 3.16 -11.30 5.52
N ILE A 87 4.43 -10.89 5.59
CA ILE A 87 5.16 -10.77 6.85
C ILE A 87 4.56 -9.65 7.71
N ALA A 88 4.30 -8.48 7.12
CA ALA A 88 3.73 -7.33 7.81
C ALA A 88 2.37 -7.65 8.43
N ARG A 89 1.49 -8.35 7.71
CA ARG A 89 0.20 -8.82 8.24
C ARG A 89 0.36 -9.79 9.40
N THR A 90 1.33 -10.70 9.31
CA THR A 90 1.62 -11.63 10.41
C THR A 90 2.04 -10.88 11.68
N MET A 91 2.90 -9.86 11.52
CA MET A 91 3.31 -8.99 12.64
C MET A 91 2.13 -8.18 13.18
N ALA A 92 1.32 -7.58 12.30
CA ALA A 92 0.13 -6.81 12.70
C ALA A 92 -0.83 -7.67 13.53
N ARG A 93 -1.08 -8.90 13.10
CA ARG A 93 -1.92 -9.87 13.83
C ARG A 93 -1.34 -10.20 15.21
N ALA A 94 -0.05 -10.51 15.28
CA ALA A 94 0.63 -10.82 16.54
C ALA A 94 0.57 -9.66 17.55
N LEU A 95 0.65 -8.43 17.06
CA LEU A 95 0.58 -7.19 17.85
C LEU A 95 -0.86 -6.68 18.05
N ARG A 96 -1.85 -7.37 17.52
CA ARG A 96 -3.26 -6.93 17.48
C ARG A 96 -3.44 -5.53 16.87
N LEU A 97 -2.70 -5.22 15.81
CA LEU A 97 -2.88 -4.02 15.02
C LEU A 97 -3.87 -4.26 13.87
N ASN A 98 -4.29 -3.20 13.18
CA ASN A 98 -5.21 -3.30 12.05
C ASN A 98 -4.50 -3.92 10.83
N GLU A 99 -4.88 -5.15 10.49
CA GLU A 99 -4.28 -5.89 9.38
C GLU A 99 -4.57 -5.23 8.03
N ASP A 100 -5.79 -4.70 7.80
CA ASP A 100 -6.18 -4.08 6.53
C ASP A 100 -5.37 -2.80 6.27
N LEU A 101 -5.15 -1.98 7.28
CA LEU A 101 -4.29 -0.80 7.20
C LEU A 101 -2.84 -1.19 6.91
N THR A 102 -2.33 -2.19 7.63
CA THR A 102 -0.95 -2.68 7.45
C THR A 102 -0.76 -3.27 6.06
N GLU A 103 -1.74 -4.01 5.55
CA GLU A 103 -1.74 -4.57 4.21
C GLU A 103 -1.73 -3.48 3.14
N ALA A 104 -2.59 -2.47 3.27
CA ALA A 104 -2.63 -1.34 2.35
C ALA A 104 -1.29 -0.59 2.30
N ALA A 105 -0.70 -0.30 3.46
CA ALA A 105 0.60 0.37 3.55
C ALA A 105 1.73 -0.48 2.94
N ALA A 106 1.75 -1.79 3.24
CA ALA A 106 2.75 -2.70 2.72
C ALA A 106 2.65 -2.89 1.20
N LEU A 107 1.43 -2.95 0.62
CA LEU A 107 1.23 -3.01 -0.83
C LEU A 107 1.66 -1.71 -1.53
N GLY A 108 1.52 -0.58 -0.86
CA GLY A 108 1.82 0.75 -1.41
C GLY A 108 3.29 1.17 -1.32
N HIS A 109 4.12 0.51 -0.49
CA HIS A 109 5.44 1.04 -0.12
C HIS A 109 6.39 1.24 -1.32
N ASP A 110 6.34 0.37 -2.33
CA ASP A 110 7.27 0.33 -3.47
C ASP A 110 6.70 0.89 -4.79
N LEU A 111 5.50 1.46 -4.80
CA LEU A 111 4.84 1.96 -6.01
C LEU A 111 5.69 2.98 -6.77
N GLY A 112 6.39 3.85 -6.05
CA GLY A 112 7.24 4.91 -6.57
C GLY A 112 8.69 4.51 -6.82
N HIS A 113 9.04 3.24 -6.62
CA HIS A 113 10.44 2.82 -6.81
C HIS A 113 10.88 2.92 -8.26
N THR A 114 12.13 3.33 -8.46
CA THR A 114 12.74 3.50 -9.78
C THR A 114 13.04 2.17 -10.46
N PRO A 115 13.17 2.13 -11.80
CA PRO A 115 13.87 1.03 -12.47
C PRO A 115 15.27 0.87 -11.89
N PHE A 116 15.78 -0.35 -11.84
CA PHE A 116 17.09 -0.71 -11.28
C PHE A 116 17.22 -0.50 -9.76
N GLY A 117 16.12 -0.42 -9.05
CA GLY A 117 16.12 -0.37 -7.58
C GLY A 117 16.85 0.84 -7.01
N HIS A 118 17.60 0.63 -5.94
CA HIS A 118 18.36 1.70 -5.29
C HIS A 118 19.44 2.32 -6.17
N ALA A 119 20.02 1.57 -7.13
CA ALA A 119 20.96 2.14 -8.09
C ALA A 119 20.32 3.21 -8.97
N GLY A 120 19.06 2.99 -9.38
CA GLY A 120 18.29 3.99 -10.11
C GLY A 120 17.90 5.19 -9.23
N GLU A 121 17.60 4.95 -7.95
CA GLU A 121 17.34 6.00 -6.97
C GLU A 121 18.58 6.87 -6.75
N ASP A 122 19.74 6.24 -6.53
CA ASP A 122 21.04 6.94 -6.37
C ASP A 122 21.37 7.78 -7.61
N ALA A 123 21.13 7.25 -8.82
CA ALA A 123 21.35 8.00 -10.05
C ALA A 123 20.45 9.24 -10.13
N LEU A 124 19.17 9.12 -9.80
CA LEU A 124 18.25 10.26 -9.77
C LEU A 124 18.63 11.28 -8.70
N THR A 125 19.03 10.83 -7.52
CA THR A 125 19.47 11.71 -6.44
C THR A 125 20.71 12.51 -6.85
N ARG A 126 21.68 11.89 -7.54
CA ARG A 126 22.91 12.56 -7.99
C ARG A 126 22.72 13.48 -9.19
N CYS A 127 21.86 13.08 -10.14
CA CYS A 127 21.80 13.73 -11.46
C CYS A 127 20.60 14.64 -11.65
N TYR A 128 19.57 14.54 -10.82
CA TYR A 128 18.31 15.25 -11.01
C TYR A 128 17.84 16.02 -9.78
N ASP A 129 17.65 15.36 -8.62
CA ASP A 129 17.12 15.97 -7.42
C ASP A 129 17.65 15.23 -6.18
N GLU A 130 18.49 15.91 -5.40
CA GLU A 130 19.09 15.37 -4.17
C GLU A 130 18.05 14.94 -3.12
N SER A 131 16.82 15.46 -3.21
CA SER A 131 15.73 15.11 -2.30
C SER A 131 14.90 13.92 -2.78
N PHE A 132 15.23 13.32 -3.94
CA PHE A 132 14.48 12.20 -4.47
C PHE A 132 14.55 11.00 -3.53
N ALA A 133 13.38 10.42 -3.21
CA ALA A 133 13.28 9.18 -2.44
C ALA A 133 12.07 8.37 -2.92
N HIS A 134 12.24 7.05 -3.09
CA HIS A 134 11.18 6.18 -3.59
C HIS A 134 9.90 6.22 -2.75
N TYR A 135 10.01 6.34 -1.43
CA TYR A 135 8.84 6.44 -0.55
C TYR A 135 8.05 7.75 -0.75
N ARG A 136 8.72 8.88 -0.99
CA ARG A 136 8.06 10.14 -1.37
C ARG A 136 7.38 10.02 -2.73
N GLN A 137 8.05 9.37 -3.66
CA GLN A 137 7.47 9.10 -4.97
C GLN A 137 6.29 8.13 -4.88
N SER A 138 6.29 7.15 -3.96
CA SER A 138 5.14 6.27 -3.71
C SER A 138 3.91 7.08 -3.27
N LEU A 139 4.08 8.02 -2.34
CA LEU A 139 3.00 8.94 -1.94
C LEU A 139 2.53 9.77 -3.13
N ARG A 140 3.45 10.37 -3.90
CA ARG A 140 3.08 11.15 -5.09
C ARG A 140 2.32 10.34 -6.12
N VAL A 141 2.67 9.06 -6.29
CA VAL A 141 1.96 8.15 -7.20
C VAL A 141 0.52 7.99 -6.77
N VAL A 142 0.25 7.68 -5.50
CA VAL A 142 -1.10 7.43 -5.00
C VAL A 142 -1.93 8.70 -4.86
N GLU A 143 -1.31 9.82 -4.52
CA GLU A 143 -2.00 11.09 -4.32
C GLU A 143 -2.26 11.84 -5.63
N LYS A 144 -1.35 11.77 -6.60
CA LYS A 144 -1.36 12.67 -7.75
C LYS A 144 -1.25 12.02 -9.12
N LEU A 145 -0.49 10.93 -9.29
CA LEU A 145 -0.16 10.44 -10.64
C LEU A 145 -1.14 9.41 -11.18
N GLU A 146 -1.70 8.57 -10.32
CA GLU A 146 -2.68 7.58 -10.75
C GLU A 146 -3.96 8.23 -11.29
N LYS A 147 -4.73 7.44 -12.04
CA LYS A 147 -6.03 7.86 -12.62
C LYS A 147 -5.94 9.18 -13.41
N ASN A 148 -4.92 9.30 -14.27
CA ASN A 148 -4.71 10.49 -15.11
C ASN A 148 -4.59 11.79 -14.29
N GLY A 149 -3.81 11.76 -13.23
CA GLY A 149 -3.52 12.93 -12.41
C GLY A 149 -4.51 13.20 -11.27
N LYS A 150 -5.46 12.32 -11.04
CA LYS A 150 -6.48 12.47 -9.97
C LYS A 150 -6.10 11.77 -8.66
N GLY A 151 -5.05 10.94 -8.69
CA GLY A 151 -4.70 10.10 -7.55
C GLY A 151 -5.70 8.99 -7.25
N LEU A 152 -5.41 8.18 -6.24
CA LEU A 152 -6.27 7.08 -5.80
C LEU A 152 -7.34 7.53 -4.80
N ASN A 153 -7.19 8.68 -4.18
CA ASN A 153 -8.07 9.19 -3.13
C ASN A 153 -8.15 8.20 -1.94
N LEU A 154 -6.97 7.84 -1.39
CA LEU A 154 -6.83 6.94 -0.24
C LEU A 154 -7.18 7.67 1.06
#